data_7dd96283711b6b6d7c30af35e4c35d9c
#
_entry.id   7dd96283711b6b6d7c30af35e4c35d9c
#
_cell.length_a   1.000
_cell.length_b   1.000
_cell.length_c   1.000
_cell.angle_alpha   90.00
_cell.angle_beta   90.00
_cell.angle_gamma   90.00
#
_symmetry.space_group_name_H-M   'P 1'
#
loop_
_entity.id
_entity.type
_entity.pdbx_description
1 polymer ?
#
loop_
_entity_poly.entity_id
_entity_poly.type
_entity_poly.pdbx_seq_one_letter_code
_entity_poly.pdbx_strand_id
1 'polypeptide(L)'
;MTPEKLAHIAGILFDKDGTLLLYDESWGPVNREAARIASAGDAELEPQLLFSGGMDPVSGHTRPDSLLAAGNAAEIAAGFVAAGSPIAVAELTRLLDDLFIRSAEFSVPVTDLAALFGKLKARGFKLGIASSDNEQAIRLTAIRFGIIDHVDFIAGYDSGHGVKPGPGMVLGFCRATGLDPAEVAMVGDNNHDMHMGASAGVGLKVAVLTGTGSRETLSASADICLADITALMDLLPEKLHA
;
A
#
# COMPACT_ATOMS: atom_id res chain seq x y z
N MET A 1 -19.54 -7.67 -13.36
CA MET A 1 -18.71 -6.61 -13.99
C MET A 1 -18.82 -6.77 -15.50
N THR A 2 -19.10 -5.68 -16.23
CA THR A 2 -19.27 -5.77 -17.69
C THR A 2 -17.93 -5.54 -18.40
N PRO A 3 -17.69 -6.17 -19.59
CA PRO A 3 -16.49 -5.92 -20.38
C PRO A 3 -16.28 -4.44 -20.74
N GLU A 4 -17.37 -3.69 -20.93
CA GLU A 4 -17.32 -2.25 -21.22
C GLU A 4 -16.71 -1.44 -20.08
N LYS A 5 -17.06 -1.77 -18.82
CA LYS A 5 -16.50 -1.11 -17.62
C LYS A 5 -14.99 -1.33 -17.55
N LEU A 6 -14.51 -2.53 -17.86
CA LEU A 6 -13.07 -2.85 -17.87
C LEU A 6 -12.33 -2.14 -19.02
N ALA A 7 -12.95 -2.06 -20.19
CA ALA A 7 -12.38 -1.34 -21.34
C ALA A 7 -12.21 0.17 -21.10
N HIS A 8 -12.98 0.73 -20.16
CA HIS A 8 -12.92 2.16 -19.83
C HIS A 8 -11.73 2.51 -18.92
N ILE A 9 -11.18 1.52 -18.18
CA ILE A 9 -10.04 1.75 -17.29
C ILE A 9 -8.79 2.12 -18.12
N ALA A 10 -8.18 3.26 -17.81
CA ALA A 10 -6.99 3.79 -18.47
C ALA A 10 -5.80 4.00 -17.51
N GLY A 11 -6.06 4.04 -16.21
CA GLY A 11 -5.02 4.17 -15.18
C GLY A 11 -5.16 3.11 -14.11
N ILE A 12 -4.03 2.72 -13.53
CA ILE A 12 -3.97 1.80 -12.40
C ILE A 12 -3.17 2.46 -11.29
N LEU A 13 -3.79 2.68 -10.15
CA LEU A 13 -3.15 3.17 -8.95
C LEU A 13 -2.98 2.00 -7.97
N PHE A 14 -1.74 1.63 -7.70
CA PHE A 14 -1.39 0.53 -6.81
C PHE A 14 -1.13 1.03 -5.40
N ASP A 15 -1.59 0.30 -4.41
CA ASP A 15 -0.92 0.29 -3.12
C ASP A 15 0.44 -0.42 -3.24
N LYS A 16 1.31 -0.26 -2.22
CA LYS A 16 2.67 -0.83 -2.18
C LYS A 16 2.72 -2.12 -1.36
N ASP A 17 2.44 -2.03 -0.08
CA ASP A 17 2.70 -3.07 0.91
C ASP A 17 1.53 -4.05 0.99
N GLY A 18 1.78 -5.33 0.74
CA GLY A 18 0.71 -6.31 0.59
C GLY A 18 0.09 -6.34 -0.81
N THR A 19 0.53 -5.44 -1.71
CA THR A 19 0.02 -5.34 -3.10
C THR A 19 1.14 -5.57 -4.11
N LEU A 20 2.15 -4.71 -4.15
CA LEU A 20 3.37 -4.93 -4.94
C LEU A 20 4.36 -5.84 -4.21
N LEU A 21 4.33 -5.81 -2.89
CA LEU A 21 5.20 -6.57 -1.99
C LEU A 21 4.37 -7.57 -1.18
N LEU A 22 4.95 -8.73 -0.91
CA LEU A 22 4.40 -9.69 0.06
C LEU A 22 4.49 -9.09 1.45
N TYR A 23 3.35 -8.95 2.13
CA TYR A 23 3.28 -8.19 3.39
C TYR A 23 4.09 -8.86 4.51
N ASP A 24 3.81 -10.12 4.83
CA ASP A 24 4.40 -10.80 5.97
C ASP A 24 5.92 -10.91 5.85
N GLU A 25 6.44 -11.20 4.65
CA GLU A 25 7.86 -11.33 4.37
C GLU A 25 8.59 -9.98 4.45
N SER A 26 7.94 -8.91 3.99
CA SER A 26 8.52 -7.57 3.95
C SER A 26 8.39 -6.85 5.29
N TRP A 27 7.18 -6.87 5.87
CA TRP A 27 6.85 -6.07 7.05
C TRP A 27 6.95 -6.80 8.38
N GLY A 28 6.92 -8.12 8.41
CA GLY A 28 7.07 -8.86 9.65
C GLY A 28 8.32 -8.48 10.44
N PRO A 29 9.53 -8.50 9.83
CA PRO A 29 10.76 -8.05 10.48
C PRO A 29 10.76 -6.55 10.82
N VAL A 30 10.19 -5.71 9.97
CA VAL A 30 10.12 -4.24 10.15
C VAL A 30 9.24 -3.88 11.34
N ASN A 31 8.06 -4.51 11.46
CA ASN A 31 7.14 -4.31 12.58
C ASN A 31 7.78 -4.68 13.93
N ARG A 32 8.54 -5.76 13.97
CA ARG A 32 9.30 -6.15 15.18
C ARG A 32 10.36 -5.11 15.54
N GLU A 33 11.11 -4.63 14.55
CA GLU A 33 12.12 -3.59 14.77
C GLU A 33 11.46 -2.26 15.17
N ALA A 34 10.31 -1.91 14.60
CA ALA A 34 9.54 -0.74 15.01
C ALA A 34 9.12 -0.80 16.49
N ALA A 35 8.61 -1.96 16.93
CA ALA A 35 8.26 -2.16 18.35
C ALA A 35 9.49 -2.15 19.26
N ARG A 36 10.62 -2.73 18.84
CA ARG A 36 11.89 -2.69 19.55
C ARG A 36 12.41 -1.27 19.73
N ILE A 37 12.35 -0.46 18.69
CA ILE A 37 12.69 0.98 18.77
C ILE A 37 11.75 1.66 19.77
N ALA A 38 10.45 1.47 19.60
CA ALA A 38 9.43 2.16 20.39
C ALA A 38 9.44 1.76 21.88
N SER A 39 9.88 0.52 22.20
CA SER A 39 10.03 0.07 23.59
C SER A 39 11.25 0.68 24.32
N ALA A 40 12.14 1.36 23.58
CA ALA A 40 13.40 1.91 24.12
C ALA A 40 14.25 0.87 24.88
N GLY A 41 14.18 -0.40 24.47
CA GLY A 41 14.93 -1.51 25.07
C GLY A 41 14.19 -2.24 26.19
N ASP A 42 12.94 -1.90 26.48
CA ASP A 42 12.11 -2.64 27.41
C ASP A 42 11.56 -3.90 26.73
N ALA A 43 12.09 -5.07 27.12
CA ALA A 43 11.75 -6.36 26.54
C ALA A 43 10.32 -6.84 26.91
N GLU A 44 9.72 -6.31 27.97
CA GLU A 44 8.33 -6.63 28.35
C GLU A 44 7.34 -5.76 27.58
N LEU A 45 7.71 -4.53 27.25
CA LEU A 45 6.89 -3.60 26.49
C LEU A 45 6.83 -3.96 24.99
N GLU A 46 7.93 -4.46 24.40
CA GLU A 46 8.00 -4.77 22.96
C GLU A 46 6.84 -5.65 22.46
N PRO A 47 6.55 -6.85 23.05
CA PRO A 47 5.42 -7.67 22.60
C PRO A 47 4.06 -7.02 22.84
N GLN A 48 3.93 -6.13 23.82
CA GLN A 48 2.70 -5.38 24.08
C GLN A 48 2.44 -4.34 22.97
N LEU A 49 3.49 -3.66 22.51
CA LEU A 49 3.39 -2.72 21.39
C LEU A 49 3.03 -3.43 20.10
N LEU A 50 3.65 -4.57 19.78
CA LEU A 50 3.27 -5.40 18.63
C LEU A 50 1.80 -5.77 18.66
N PHE A 51 1.34 -6.32 19.81
CA PHE A 51 -0.05 -6.74 19.96
C PHE A 51 -1.04 -5.57 19.84
N SER A 52 -0.73 -4.42 20.47
CA SER A 52 -1.54 -3.21 20.38
C SER A 52 -1.62 -2.68 18.95
N GLY A 53 -0.51 -2.75 18.20
CA GLY A 53 -0.41 -2.37 16.80
C GLY A 53 -1.10 -3.34 15.84
N GLY A 54 -1.46 -4.54 16.32
CA GLY A 54 -2.21 -5.51 15.53
C GLY A 54 -1.44 -6.75 15.09
N MET A 55 -0.15 -6.86 15.42
CA MET A 55 0.66 -8.04 15.14
C MET A 55 0.73 -8.98 16.35
N ASP A 56 0.38 -10.23 16.15
CA ASP A 56 0.59 -11.26 17.16
C ASP A 56 2.09 -11.52 17.35
N PRO A 57 2.67 -11.31 18.55
CA PRO A 57 4.11 -11.41 18.74
C PRO A 57 4.65 -12.84 18.61
N VAL A 58 3.80 -13.87 18.75
CA VAL A 58 4.19 -15.29 18.67
C VAL A 58 4.11 -15.79 17.23
N SER A 59 2.94 -15.65 16.59
CA SER A 59 2.74 -16.13 15.22
C SER A 59 3.31 -15.20 14.15
N GLY A 60 3.46 -13.91 14.46
CA GLY A 60 3.86 -12.87 13.50
C GLY A 60 2.73 -12.42 12.58
N HIS A 61 1.53 -12.95 12.73
CA HIS A 61 0.38 -12.55 11.91
C HIS A 61 -0.09 -11.14 12.26
N THR A 62 -0.25 -10.30 11.24
CA THR A 62 -0.79 -8.94 11.38
C THR A 62 -2.26 -8.91 11.00
N ARG A 63 -3.11 -8.42 11.91
CA ARG A 63 -4.56 -8.34 11.69
C ARG A 63 -4.90 -7.34 10.58
N PRO A 64 -5.84 -7.67 9.67
CA PRO A 64 -6.36 -6.72 8.69
C PRO A 64 -6.85 -5.42 9.33
N ASP A 65 -6.72 -4.31 8.62
CA ASP A 65 -7.17 -2.98 9.03
C ASP A 65 -6.60 -2.49 10.39
N SER A 66 -5.58 -3.18 10.93
CA SER A 66 -4.92 -2.78 12.17
C SER A 66 -3.92 -1.64 11.94
N LEU A 67 -3.44 -1.06 13.04
CA LEU A 67 -2.49 0.06 12.99
C LEU A 67 -1.23 -0.28 12.19
N LEU A 68 -0.63 -1.46 12.42
CA LEU A 68 0.56 -1.89 11.68
C LEU A 68 0.26 -2.32 10.23
N ALA A 69 -1.00 -2.72 9.95
CA ALA A 69 -1.39 -3.11 8.59
C ALA A 69 -1.71 -1.92 7.67
N ALA A 70 -2.15 -0.78 8.22
CA ALA A 70 -2.74 0.28 7.43
C ALA A 70 -2.29 1.70 7.81
N GLY A 71 -1.71 1.87 9.01
CA GLY A 71 -1.29 3.17 9.54
C GLY A 71 -0.02 3.69 8.86
N ASN A 72 0.13 5.01 8.86
CA ASN A 72 1.38 5.68 8.52
C ASN A 72 2.30 5.81 9.74
N ALA A 73 3.55 6.25 9.54
CA ALA A 73 4.53 6.36 10.61
C ALA A 73 4.05 7.23 11.79
N ALA A 74 3.33 8.31 11.53
CA ALA A 74 2.82 9.20 12.57
C ALA A 74 1.68 8.55 13.38
N GLU A 75 0.79 7.81 12.73
CA GLU A 75 -0.29 7.08 13.38
C GLU A 75 0.26 5.91 14.21
N ILE A 76 1.24 5.17 13.68
CA ILE A 76 1.92 4.07 14.40
C ILE A 76 2.64 4.63 15.62
N ALA A 77 3.39 5.73 15.49
CA ALA A 77 4.07 6.38 16.60
C ALA A 77 3.08 6.83 17.69
N ALA A 78 1.97 7.48 17.30
CA ALA A 78 0.94 7.90 18.24
C ALA A 78 0.29 6.71 18.96
N GLY A 79 -0.01 5.62 18.25
CA GLY A 79 -0.55 4.40 18.81
C GLY A 79 0.41 3.72 19.79
N PHE A 80 1.69 3.62 19.45
CA PHE A 80 2.72 3.06 20.34
C PHE A 80 2.94 3.90 21.60
N VAL A 81 2.90 5.23 21.48
CA VAL A 81 2.97 6.12 22.64
C VAL A 81 1.74 5.95 23.54
N ALA A 82 0.55 5.85 22.96
CA ALA A 82 -0.67 5.57 23.72
C ALA A 82 -0.64 4.19 24.41
N ALA A 83 0.11 3.24 23.85
CA ALA A 83 0.31 1.89 24.40
C ALA A 83 1.50 1.80 25.40
N GLY A 84 2.19 2.91 25.68
CA GLY A 84 3.22 2.96 26.72
C GLY A 84 4.64 3.22 26.25
N SER A 85 4.89 3.46 24.96
CA SER A 85 6.22 3.89 24.49
C SER A 85 6.68 5.17 25.24
N PRO A 86 7.90 5.21 25.79
CA PRO A 86 8.43 6.37 26.48
C PRO A 86 8.93 7.46 25.53
N ILE A 87 8.98 7.20 24.22
CA ILE A 87 9.50 8.12 23.21
C ILE A 87 8.41 9.10 22.80
N ALA A 88 8.75 10.38 22.64
CA ALA A 88 7.78 11.36 22.17
C ALA A 88 7.31 11.06 20.74
N VAL A 89 6.01 11.31 20.44
CA VAL A 89 5.39 10.97 19.12
C VAL A 89 6.23 11.50 17.96
N ALA A 90 6.64 12.78 17.98
CA ALA A 90 7.39 13.38 16.88
C ALA A 90 8.77 12.72 16.65
N GLU A 91 9.45 12.33 17.74
CA GLU A 91 10.73 11.62 17.66
C GLU A 91 10.53 10.21 17.14
N LEU A 92 9.54 9.49 17.66
CA LEU A 92 9.24 8.13 17.23
C LEU A 92 8.81 8.11 15.76
N THR A 93 7.99 9.07 15.31
CA THR A 93 7.63 9.19 13.88
C THR A 93 8.88 9.26 13.00
N ARG A 94 9.83 10.13 13.35
CA ARG A 94 11.08 10.26 12.59
C ARG A 94 11.90 8.96 12.57
N LEU A 95 11.99 8.26 13.71
CA LEU A 95 12.69 6.97 13.80
C LEU A 95 12.02 5.89 12.95
N LEU A 96 10.69 5.88 12.90
CA LEU A 96 9.93 4.95 12.07
C LEU A 96 10.06 5.29 10.59
N ASP A 97 10.04 6.57 10.20
CA ASP A 97 10.30 6.97 8.80
C ASP A 97 11.70 6.53 8.34
N ASP A 98 12.74 6.72 9.18
CA ASP A 98 14.09 6.26 8.90
C ASP A 98 14.18 4.72 8.77
N LEU A 99 13.41 3.99 9.58
CA LEU A 99 13.30 2.53 9.50
C LEU A 99 12.61 2.11 8.20
N PHE A 100 11.50 2.74 7.84
CA PHE A 100 10.69 2.41 6.66
C PHE A 100 11.45 2.70 5.36
N ILE A 101 12.24 3.78 5.31
CA ILE A 101 13.16 4.05 4.21
C ILE A 101 14.14 2.88 4.02
N ARG A 102 14.74 2.38 5.11
CA ARG A 102 15.68 1.24 5.04
C ARG A 102 15.00 -0.07 4.71
N SER A 103 13.73 -0.24 5.04
CA SER A 103 12.99 -1.48 4.79
C SER A 103 12.86 -1.80 3.30
N ALA A 104 12.96 -0.79 2.43
CA ALA A 104 12.98 -1.00 0.98
C ALA A 104 14.06 -2.00 0.55
N GLU A 105 15.19 -2.10 1.29
CA GLU A 105 16.28 -3.05 0.99
C GLU A 105 15.91 -4.52 1.25
N PHE A 106 14.94 -4.78 2.11
CA PHE A 106 14.54 -6.12 2.53
C PHE A 106 13.21 -6.58 1.94
N SER A 107 12.50 -5.68 1.26
CA SER A 107 11.18 -5.97 0.70
C SER A 107 11.21 -7.11 -0.31
N VAL A 108 10.16 -7.93 -0.30
CA VAL A 108 9.97 -9.09 -1.17
C VAL A 108 8.84 -8.81 -2.16
N PRO A 109 9.11 -8.77 -3.48
CA PRO A 109 8.08 -8.47 -4.47
C PRO A 109 7.18 -9.69 -4.69
N VAL A 110 5.90 -9.46 -5.00
CA VAL A 110 4.93 -10.53 -5.32
C VAL A 110 5.25 -11.24 -6.64
N THR A 111 5.97 -10.56 -7.55
CA THR A 111 6.37 -11.06 -8.88
C THR A 111 7.53 -10.24 -9.42
N ASP A 112 7.99 -10.53 -10.64
CA ASP A 112 8.85 -9.62 -11.40
C ASP A 112 8.08 -8.35 -11.76
N LEU A 113 8.23 -7.33 -10.90
CA LEU A 113 7.50 -6.05 -11.05
C LEU A 113 7.93 -5.29 -12.30
N ALA A 114 9.21 -5.33 -12.69
CA ALA A 114 9.69 -4.65 -13.89
C ALA A 114 9.03 -5.22 -15.15
N ALA A 115 8.95 -6.54 -15.25
CA ALA A 115 8.27 -7.22 -16.36
C ALA A 115 6.76 -6.93 -16.38
N LEU A 116 6.08 -6.93 -15.22
CA LEU A 116 4.65 -6.65 -15.12
C LEU A 116 4.35 -5.20 -15.51
N PHE A 117 5.05 -4.22 -14.92
CA PHE A 117 4.83 -2.80 -15.19
C PHE A 117 5.15 -2.46 -16.64
N GLY A 118 6.23 -3.03 -17.21
CA GLY A 118 6.54 -2.91 -18.63
C GLY A 118 5.41 -3.38 -19.54
N LYS A 119 4.79 -4.53 -19.24
CA LYS A 119 3.62 -5.04 -19.97
C LYS A 119 2.39 -4.15 -19.84
N LEU A 120 2.10 -3.64 -18.64
CA LEU A 120 0.98 -2.72 -18.41
C LEU A 120 1.19 -1.40 -19.15
N LYS A 121 2.41 -0.85 -19.13
CA LYS A 121 2.76 0.35 -19.93
C LYS A 121 2.62 0.10 -21.42
N ALA A 122 3.08 -1.04 -21.92
CA ALA A 122 2.93 -1.43 -23.34
C ALA A 122 1.46 -1.56 -23.77
N ARG A 123 0.56 -1.90 -22.84
CA ARG A 123 -0.89 -1.87 -23.04
C ARG A 123 -1.52 -0.47 -22.98
N GLY A 124 -0.73 0.58 -22.72
CA GLY A 124 -1.18 1.96 -22.71
C GLY A 124 -1.71 2.48 -21.36
N PHE A 125 -1.56 1.73 -20.27
CA PHE A 125 -2.01 2.18 -18.95
C PHE A 125 -1.10 3.26 -18.36
N LYS A 126 -1.70 4.25 -17.69
CA LYS A 126 -1.01 5.12 -16.74
C LYS A 126 -0.88 4.38 -15.41
N LEU A 127 0.31 4.42 -14.79
CA LEU A 127 0.59 3.67 -13.58
C LEU A 127 0.98 4.62 -12.45
N GLY A 128 0.46 4.38 -11.25
CA GLY A 128 0.81 5.14 -10.06
C GLY A 128 0.96 4.24 -8.84
N ILE A 129 1.64 4.76 -7.80
CA ILE A 129 1.75 4.13 -6.49
C ILE A 129 1.25 5.11 -5.43
N ALA A 130 0.35 4.66 -4.56
CA ALA A 130 -0.17 5.39 -3.41
C ALA A 130 -0.08 4.52 -2.17
N SER A 131 0.68 4.94 -1.16
CA SER A 131 0.93 4.14 0.04
C SER A 131 0.78 4.96 1.32
N SER A 132 0.50 4.28 2.44
CA SER A 132 0.60 4.85 3.79
C SER A 132 2.05 5.05 4.25
N ASP A 133 3.03 4.57 3.48
CA ASP A 133 4.46 4.81 3.71
C ASP A 133 4.87 6.22 3.25
N ASN A 134 6.07 6.68 3.64
CA ASN A 134 6.61 7.95 3.16
C ASN A 134 7.06 7.85 1.69
N GLU A 135 7.02 8.98 0.97
CA GLU A 135 7.33 9.04 -0.46
C GLU A 135 8.73 8.53 -0.78
N GLN A 136 9.71 8.79 0.09
CA GLN A 136 11.09 8.36 -0.13
C GLN A 136 11.21 6.82 -0.12
N ALA A 137 10.58 6.14 0.82
CA ALA A 137 10.56 4.68 0.87
C ALA A 137 9.91 4.07 -0.38
N ILE A 138 8.80 4.67 -0.86
CA ILE A 138 8.13 4.23 -2.09
C ILE A 138 9.06 4.38 -3.30
N ARG A 139 9.75 5.52 -3.43
CA ARG A 139 10.69 5.76 -4.53
C ARG A 139 11.87 4.78 -4.52
N LEU A 140 12.45 4.51 -3.35
CA LEU A 140 13.54 3.54 -3.22
C LEU A 140 13.08 2.12 -3.59
N THR A 141 11.88 1.73 -3.17
CA THR A 141 11.26 0.46 -3.59
C THR A 141 11.09 0.40 -5.11
N ALA A 142 10.55 1.47 -5.71
CA ALA A 142 10.35 1.54 -7.16
C ALA A 142 11.68 1.48 -7.95
N ILE A 143 12.73 2.11 -7.44
CA ILE A 143 14.08 2.04 -8.02
C ILE A 143 14.63 0.62 -7.90
N ARG A 144 14.55 0.02 -6.71
CA ARG A 144 15.08 -1.32 -6.45
C ARG A 144 14.50 -2.38 -7.38
N PHE A 145 13.19 -2.30 -7.63
CA PHE A 145 12.51 -3.28 -8.49
C PHE A 145 12.39 -2.84 -9.96
N GLY A 146 13.11 -1.78 -10.36
CA GLY A 146 13.19 -1.34 -11.76
C GLY A 146 11.88 -0.83 -12.35
N ILE A 147 10.96 -0.32 -11.50
CA ILE A 147 9.66 0.19 -11.95
C ILE A 147 9.57 1.71 -11.96
N ILE A 148 10.58 2.43 -11.46
CA ILE A 148 10.53 3.89 -11.31
C ILE A 148 10.22 4.61 -12.63
N ASP A 149 10.80 4.14 -13.75
CA ASP A 149 10.60 4.74 -15.08
C ASP A 149 9.25 4.37 -15.72
N HIS A 150 8.53 3.42 -15.12
CA HIS A 150 7.20 3.01 -15.57
C HIS A 150 6.07 3.73 -14.81
N VAL A 151 6.40 4.44 -13.72
CA VAL A 151 5.40 5.04 -12.82
C VAL A 151 5.21 6.52 -13.18
N ASP A 152 3.97 6.90 -13.48
CA ASP A 152 3.58 8.28 -13.82
C ASP A 152 3.30 9.14 -12.56
N PHE A 153 3.09 8.50 -11.39
CA PHE A 153 2.75 9.18 -10.13
C PHE A 153 3.14 8.36 -8.91
N ILE A 154 3.67 9.02 -7.89
CA ILE A 154 3.96 8.45 -6.57
C ILE A 154 3.41 9.36 -5.49
N ALA A 155 2.71 8.80 -4.50
CA ALA A 155 2.27 9.52 -3.32
C ALA A 155 2.43 8.66 -2.07
N GLY A 156 3.13 9.20 -1.09
CA GLY A 156 3.17 8.74 0.29
C GLY A 156 2.25 9.59 1.19
N TYR A 157 2.17 9.23 2.47
CA TYR A 157 1.36 9.98 3.42
C TYR A 157 1.84 11.43 3.61
N ASP A 158 3.10 11.70 3.31
CA ASP A 158 3.80 12.98 3.42
C ASP A 158 3.82 13.80 2.12
N SER A 159 3.27 13.30 1.02
CA SER A 159 3.28 13.95 -0.31
C SER A 159 2.28 15.09 -0.47
N GLY A 160 1.54 15.47 0.59
CA GLY A 160 0.59 16.59 0.55
C GLY A 160 -0.75 16.28 -0.14
N HIS A 161 -1.05 15.02 -0.41
CA HIS A 161 -2.33 14.57 -0.97
C HIS A 161 -3.33 14.09 0.09
N GLY A 162 -2.99 14.19 1.39
CA GLY A 162 -3.74 13.56 2.48
C GLY A 162 -3.40 12.09 2.62
N VAL A 163 -4.15 11.38 3.47
CA VAL A 163 -3.89 9.98 3.83
C VAL A 163 -5.08 9.09 3.45
N LYS A 164 -4.85 7.79 3.27
CA LYS A 164 -5.91 6.79 3.14
C LYS A 164 -6.76 6.75 4.43
N PRO A 165 -8.06 6.59 4.35
CA PRO A 165 -8.91 6.30 3.19
C PRO A 165 -9.45 7.54 2.45
N GLY A 166 -8.89 8.73 2.67
CA GLY A 166 -9.28 9.96 1.96
C GLY A 166 -8.94 9.89 0.46
N PRO A 167 -9.70 10.58 -0.42
CA PRO A 167 -9.59 10.45 -1.88
C PRO A 167 -8.36 11.11 -2.49
N GLY A 168 -7.58 11.84 -1.69
CA GLY A 168 -6.62 12.82 -2.21
C GLY A 168 -5.50 12.26 -3.08
N MET A 169 -4.97 11.05 -2.77
CA MET A 169 -3.92 10.42 -3.58
C MET A 169 -4.46 9.98 -4.95
N VAL A 170 -5.69 9.41 -5.01
CA VAL A 170 -6.36 9.09 -6.30
C VAL A 170 -6.56 10.36 -7.12
N LEU A 171 -7.08 11.42 -6.52
CA LEU A 171 -7.28 12.70 -7.20
C LEU A 171 -5.96 13.34 -7.64
N GLY A 172 -4.87 13.11 -6.88
CA GLY A 172 -3.51 13.49 -7.26
C GLY A 172 -3.05 12.77 -8.52
N PHE A 173 -3.23 11.44 -8.56
CA PHE A 173 -2.95 10.61 -9.73
C PHE A 173 -3.75 11.06 -10.97
N CYS A 174 -5.04 11.32 -10.81
CA CYS A 174 -5.90 11.81 -11.89
C CYS A 174 -5.40 13.14 -12.46
N ARG A 175 -5.03 14.09 -11.59
CA ARG A 175 -4.46 15.37 -12.05
C ARG A 175 -3.13 15.20 -12.79
N ALA A 176 -2.27 14.31 -12.31
CA ALA A 176 -0.95 14.08 -12.92
C ALA A 176 -1.04 13.39 -14.29
N THR A 177 -2.06 12.55 -14.49
CA THR A 177 -2.21 11.72 -15.71
C THR A 177 -3.27 12.24 -16.69
N GLY A 178 -4.09 13.19 -16.26
CA GLY A 178 -5.20 13.73 -17.08
C GLY A 178 -6.41 12.78 -17.17
N LEU A 179 -6.51 11.80 -16.26
CA LEU A 179 -7.62 10.83 -16.22
C LEU A 179 -8.74 11.29 -15.29
N ASP A 180 -9.97 10.89 -15.61
CA ASP A 180 -11.08 10.96 -14.67
C ASP A 180 -10.99 9.82 -13.66
N PRO A 181 -11.44 9.98 -12.39
CA PRO A 181 -11.50 8.88 -11.44
C PRO A 181 -12.20 7.63 -11.96
N ALA A 182 -13.27 7.79 -12.76
CA ALA A 182 -13.99 6.67 -13.37
C ALA A 182 -13.15 5.82 -14.36
N GLU A 183 -12.01 6.36 -14.83
CA GLU A 183 -11.05 5.65 -15.69
C GLU A 183 -9.93 4.98 -14.91
N VAL A 184 -9.95 5.06 -13.57
CA VAL A 184 -8.88 4.52 -12.69
C VAL A 184 -9.34 3.24 -12.02
N ALA A 185 -8.43 2.24 -11.98
CA ALA A 185 -8.51 1.09 -11.10
C ALA A 185 -7.64 1.37 -9.86
N MET A 186 -8.24 1.33 -8.66
CA MET A 186 -7.49 1.25 -7.39
C MET A 186 -7.23 -0.21 -7.05
N VAL A 187 -5.97 -0.57 -6.86
CA VAL A 187 -5.53 -1.93 -6.53
C VAL A 187 -4.85 -1.92 -5.16
N GLY A 188 -5.35 -2.72 -4.22
CA GLY A 188 -4.83 -2.76 -2.85
C GLY A 188 -5.22 -4.03 -2.12
N ASP A 189 -4.63 -4.27 -0.95
CA ASP A 189 -4.88 -5.44 -0.10
C ASP A 189 -5.71 -5.10 1.15
N ASN A 190 -6.07 -3.82 1.34
CA ASN A 190 -6.66 -3.33 2.57
C ASN A 190 -7.95 -2.54 2.31
N ASN A 191 -8.86 -2.50 3.29
CA ASN A 191 -10.08 -1.70 3.19
C ASN A 191 -9.81 -0.20 3.06
N HIS A 192 -8.69 0.32 3.57
CA HIS A 192 -8.30 1.71 3.37
C HIS A 192 -8.11 2.06 1.88
N ASP A 193 -7.60 1.13 1.07
CA ASP A 193 -7.47 1.28 -0.39
C ASP A 193 -8.83 1.30 -1.07
N MET A 194 -9.67 0.35 -0.70
CA MET A 194 -11.02 0.24 -1.26
C MET A 194 -11.87 1.47 -0.94
N HIS A 195 -11.77 1.96 0.30
CA HIS A 195 -12.47 3.18 0.74
C HIS A 195 -11.89 4.43 0.09
N MET A 196 -10.56 4.53 -0.08
CA MET A 196 -9.92 5.62 -0.84
C MET A 196 -10.46 5.64 -2.28
N GLY A 197 -10.49 4.50 -2.94
CA GLY A 197 -11.05 4.36 -4.29
C GLY A 197 -12.53 4.75 -4.34
N ALA A 198 -13.35 4.27 -3.41
CA ALA A 198 -14.77 4.62 -3.33
C ALA A 198 -14.98 6.11 -3.09
N SER A 199 -14.21 6.72 -2.18
CA SER A 199 -14.30 8.14 -1.84
C SER A 199 -13.92 9.05 -3.02
N ALA A 200 -13.03 8.58 -3.91
CA ALA A 200 -12.63 9.29 -5.11
C ALA A 200 -13.55 9.02 -6.32
N GLY A 201 -14.39 7.99 -6.26
CA GLY A 201 -15.26 7.59 -7.36
C GLY A 201 -14.53 6.82 -8.47
N VAL A 202 -13.54 5.98 -8.12
CA VAL A 202 -12.80 5.19 -9.13
C VAL A 202 -13.73 4.22 -9.88
N GLY A 203 -13.37 3.96 -11.13
CA GLY A 203 -14.12 3.04 -12.00
C GLY A 203 -14.05 1.58 -11.53
N LEU A 204 -12.96 1.18 -10.88
CA LEU A 204 -12.74 -0.20 -10.46
C LEU A 204 -11.96 -0.26 -9.14
N LYS A 205 -12.43 -1.08 -8.20
CA LYS A 205 -11.72 -1.40 -6.95
C LYS A 205 -11.32 -2.87 -6.98
N VAL A 206 -10.03 -3.13 -7.01
CA VAL A 206 -9.44 -4.47 -7.08
C VAL A 206 -8.74 -4.77 -5.77
N ALA A 207 -9.23 -5.77 -5.05
CA ALA A 207 -8.54 -6.31 -3.89
C ALA A 207 -7.58 -7.42 -4.32
N VAL A 208 -6.39 -7.47 -3.70
CA VAL A 208 -5.44 -8.59 -3.82
C VAL A 208 -5.23 -9.26 -2.48
N LEU A 209 -4.86 -10.55 -2.48
CA LEU A 209 -4.75 -11.39 -1.28
C LEU A 209 -3.29 -11.66 -0.89
N THR A 210 -2.38 -10.75 -1.23
CA THR A 210 -0.95 -10.82 -0.92
C THR A 210 -0.54 -10.01 0.30
N GLY A 211 -1.53 -9.38 0.95
CA GLY A 211 -1.34 -8.56 2.14
C GLY A 211 -2.12 -9.06 3.34
N THR A 212 -2.54 -8.12 4.20
CA THR A 212 -3.22 -8.43 5.47
C THR A 212 -4.71 -8.73 5.29
N GLY A 213 -5.33 -8.24 4.22
CA GLY A 213 -6.75 -8.46 3.94
C GLY A 213 -7.05 -9.87 3.48
N SER A 214 -8.21 -10.38 3.85
CA SER A 214 -8.75 -11.65 3.38
C SER A 214 -9.89 -11.42 2.38
N ARG A 215 -10.22 -12.46 1.60
CA ARG A 215 -11.39 -12.39 0.72
C ARG A 215 -12.67 -12.03 1.49
N GLU A 216 -12.81 -12.53 2.71
CA GLU A 216 -13.98 -12.26 3.56
C GLU A 216 -14.05 -10.77 3.95
N THR A 217 -12.93 -10.18 4.38
CA THR A 217 -12.87 -8.78 4.83
C THR A 217 -12.99 -7.78 3.68
N LEU A 218 -12.51 -8.13 2.47
CA LEU A 218 -12.43 -7.22 1.32
C LEU A 218 -13.64 -7.30 0.37
N SER A 219 -14.36 -8.43 0.35
CA SER A 219 -15.47 -8.63 -0.61
C SER A 219 -16.63 -7.63 -0.48
N ALA A 220 -16.78 -7.01 0.69
CA ALA A 220 -17.84 -6.01 0.89
C ALA A 220 -17.52 -4.65 0.26
N SER A 221 -16.24 -4.34 0.08
CA SER A 221 -15.76 -3.02 -0.37
C SER A 221 -15.11 -3.04 -1.76
N ALA A 222 -14.58 -4.19 -2.21
CA ALA A 222 -13.99 -4.37 -3.53
C ALA A 222 -15.02 -4.77 -4.59
N ASP A 223 -14.78 -4.39 -5.85
CA ASP A 223 -15.55 -4.87 -7.00
C ASP A 223 -15.11 -6.29 -7.43
N ILE A 224 -13.82 -6.63 -7.21
CA ILE A 224 -13.22 -7.94 -7.47
C ILE A 224 -12.08 -8.24 -6.51
N CYS A 225 -11.90 -9.51 -6.16
CA CYS A 225 -10.75 -9.99 -5.38
C CYS A 225 -9.92 -10.96 -6.25
N LEU A 226 -8.65 -10.63 -6.46
CA LEU A 226 -7.67 -11.44 -7.18
C LEU A 226 -6.71 -12.11 -6.19
N ALA A 227 -6.03 -13.16 -6.61
CA ALA A 227 -4.98 -13.78 -5.80
C ALA A 227 -3.80 -12.80 -5.59
N ASP A 228 -3.35 -12.19 -6.68
CA ASP A 228 -2.30 -11.19 -6.73
C ASP A 228 -2.44 -10.28 -7.96
N ILE A 229 -1.51 -9.33 -8.12
CA ILE A 229 -1.54 -8.35 -9.21
C ILE A 229 -1.24 -8.93 -10.60
N THR A 230 -0.71 -10.15 -10.72
CA THR A 230 -0.42 -10.75 -12.03
C THR A 230 -1.70 -11.03 -12.81
N ALA A 231 -2.79 -11.33 -12.10
CA ALA A 231 -4.10 -11.56 -12.68
C ALA A 231 -4.73 -10.32 -13.35
N LEU A 232 -4.16 -9.12 -13.13
CA LEU A 232 -4.57 -7.91 -13.86
C LEU A 232 -4.34 -8.04 -15.37
N MET A 233 -3.36 -8.83 -15.78
CA MET A 233 -3.06 -9.05 -17.19
C MET A 233 -4.19 -9.78 -17.94
N ASP A 234 -4.92 -10.64 -17.23
CA ASP A 234 -6.08 -11.36 -17.78
C ASP A 234 -7.38 -10.57 -17.59
N LEU A 235 -7.44 -9.75 -16.54
CA LEU A 235 -8.61 -8.95 -16.22
C LEU A 235 -8.77 -7.75 -17.15
N LEU A 236 -7.68 -7.00 -17.41
CA LEU A 236 -7.73 -5.74 -18.14
C LEU A 236 -7.42 -5.94 -19.62
N PRO A 237 -8.28 -5.46 -20.54
CA PRO A 237 -8.03 -5.58 -21.97
C PRO A 237 -6.85 -4.73 -22.42
N GLU A 238 -6.27 -5.07 -23.56
CA GLU A 238 -5.32 -4.18 -24.25
C GLU A 238 -6.04 -2.91 -24.71
N LYS A 239 -5.40 -1.76 -24.50
CA LYS A 239 -5.87 -0.51 -25.07
C LYS A 239 -5.51 -0.49 -26.55
N LEU A 240 -6.51 -0.40 -27.39
CA LEU A 240 -6.28 -0.11 -28.81
C LEU A 240 -5.69 1.31 -28.89
N HIS A 241 -4.45 1.40 -29.37
CA HIS A 241 -3.85 2.71 -29.64
C HIS A 241 -4.71 3.41 -30.70
N ALA A 242 -5.34 4.51 -30.32
CA ALA A 242 -6.05 5.38 -31.25
C ALA A 242 -5.06 6.27 -32.01
#